data_3f28d3c31f39c53710756353c4352d5a
#
_entry.id   3f28d3c31f39c53710756353c4352d5a
#
_cell.length_a   1.000
_cell.length_b   1.000
_cell.length_c   1.000
_cell.angle_alpha   90.00
_cell.angle_beta   90.00
_cell.angle_gamma   90.00
#
_symmetry.space_group_name_H-M   'P 1'
#
loop_
_entity.id
_entity.type
_entity.pdbx_description
1 polymer ?
#
loop_
_entity_poly.entity_id
_entity_poly.type
_entity_poly.pdbx_seq_one_letter_code
_entity_poly.pdbx_strand_id
1 'polypeptide(L)'
;MKKKGKKLISIALTVAMIAGLTACGKGNGGNGNGGSSAADASLAKQYVFKEQALDLNMDSDNMNIDLLTRKGDTVYLLFETYDYSENGSQSKLHLATMKQDGTVIDTVELPMWKEGEAPATPAPAQDGEDPVDTPADGADGSEAMPLTEQETSTQDITAADMDVVDAPAGNSSYTYTSLNNCTVGSDGNVYGIRNYYSETYSDDDYSSTNDYALICWSADGTIKWEADLNDMNTEESYSWVHSIIPNEDGSLTLLLSGDKIEKCTVTEEGITDRKELPEAAATLFNNASSNIITQDGKVQIIYYDESNYTDMYIATYDPATDEVSEGIKLSSTLTNGGYYNMVPGDGDILYYADSNGLFSYNVQTQESKQIMSYINSDLATGSLNNFLVLDEEQFLGFYYDNNEGKMCGGLFTHVKPEDIKDRIVLTLAGNYIDYDLKRKVVEYNKSGDTYRIVVKEYSTYNTSEDYTLGVKQLNNDIISGGMPDILVVDSNM
;
A
#
# COMPACT_ATOMS: atom_id res chain seq x y z
N MET A 1 16.14 23.76 -54.90
CA MET A 1 16.88 23.63 -53.64
C MET A 1 16.27 24.53 -52.58
N LYS A 2 15.44 24.03 -51.69
CA LYS A 2 14.88 24.75 -50.56
C LYS A 2 15.37 24.10 -49.30
N LYS A 3 16.21 24.78 -48.51
CA LYS A 3 16.69 24.38 -47.20
C LYS A 3 15.55 24.46 -46.20
N LYS A 4 15.11 23.36 -45.61
CA LYS A 4 14.23 23.31 -44.43
C LYS A 4 15.11 23.52 -43.19
N GLY A 5 14.92 24.65 -42.51
CA GLY A 5 15.52 24.91 -41.20
C GLY A 5 14.89 24.03 -40.14
N LYS A 6 15.69 23.33 -39.41
CA LYS A 6 15.29 22.64 -38.16
C LYS A 6 15.11 23.72 -37.09
N LYS A 7 13.88 23.89 -36.59
CA LYS A 7 13.62 24.61 -35.35
C LYS A 7 14.01 23.72 -34.18
N LEU A 8 15.06 24.08 -33.48
CA LEU A 8 15.32 23.58 -32.13
C LEU A 8 14.22 24.16 -31.23
N ILE A 9 13.38 23.29 -30.71
CA ILE A 9 12.49 23.62 -29.62
C ILE A 9 13.33 23.41 -28.35
N SER A 10 13.77 24.50 -27.74
CA SER A 10 14.28 24.48 -26.38
C SER A 10 13.09 24.19 -25.47
N ILE A 11 13.04 23.00 -24.92
CA ILE A 11 12.15 22.67 -23.79
C ILE A 11 12.76 23.40 -22.60
N ALA A 12 12.17 24.54 -22.25
CA ALA A 12 12.42 25.16 -20.96
C ALA A 12 11.77 24.24 -19.91
N LEU A 13 12.59 23.59 -19.11
CA LEU A 13 12.17 22.91 -17.90
C LEU A 13 11.59 23.98 -16.96
N THR A 14 10.29 24.19 -17.01
CA THR A 14 9.59 25.00 -16.02
C THR A 14 9.29 24.07 -14.86
N VAL A 15 10.22 23.99 -13.93
CA VAL A 15 9.90 23.53 -12.57
C VAL A 15 8.80 24.48 -12.11
N ALA A 16 7.57 23.99 -11.99
CA ALA A 16 6.48 24.70 -11.34
C ALA A 16 6.83 24.76 -9.85
N MET A 17 7.75 25.66 -9.49
CA MET A 17 7.83 26.14 -8.13
C MET A 17 6.44 26.64 -7.78
N ILE A 18 5.91 26.13 -6.68
CA ILE A 18 4.82 26.78 -5.97
C ILE A 18 5.29 28.22 -5.76
N ALA A 19 4.89 29.11 -6.65
CA ALA A 19 5.15 30.53 -6.52
C ALA A 19 4.29 30.99 -5.35
N GLY A 20 4.87 30.89 -4.17
CA GLY A 20 4.39 31.65 -3.03
C GLY A 20 4.29 33.10 -3.50
N LEU A 21 3.07 33.62 -3.53
CA LEU A 21 2.77 35.03 -3.80
C LEU A 21 3.62 35.87 -2.84
N THR A 22 4.82 36.29 -3.29
CA THR A 22 5.55 37.38 -2.65
C THR A 22 4.80 38.67 -2.96
N ALA A 23 3.78 38.93 -2.17
CA ALA A 23 3.24 40.27 -2.05
C ALA A 23 4.31 41.13 -1.39
N CYS A 24 5.13 41.83 -2.15
CA CYS A 24 5.95 42.93 -1.66
C CYS A 24 5.04 44.03 -1.09
N GLY A 25 4.64 43.87 0.16
CA GLY A 25 4.05 44.92 0.98
C GLY A 25 5.18 45.68 1.68
N LYS A 26 5.50 46.87 1.21
CA LYS A 26 6.30 47.87 1.92
C LYS A 26 5.57 48.26 3.21
N GLY A 27 5.89 47.65 4.32
CA GLY A 27 5.34 47.90 5.66
C GLY A 27 6.41 48.41 6.58
N ASN A 28 6.20 49.62 7.00
CA ASN A 28 6.90 50.45 7.98
C ASN A 28 7.07 49.71 9.32
N GLY A 29 8.21 49.89 9.99
CA GLY A 29 8.55 49.25 11.26
C GLY A 29 7.53 49.47 12.37
N GLY A 30 7.26 48.44 13.12
CA GLY A 30 6.44 48.45 14.31
C GLY A 30 6.45 47.10 15.02
N ASN A 31 7.12 47.06 16.14
CA ASN A 31 6.98 46.22 17.34
C ASN A 31 6.61 44.74 17.19
N GLY A 32 7.55 43.89 17.63
CA GLY A 32 7.36 42.45 17.71
C GLY A 32 6.12 42.02 18.49
N ASN A 33 5.25 41.40 17.75
CA ASN A 33 4.31 40.40 18.23
C ASN A 33 4.44 39.22 17.24
N GLY A 34 4.89 38.07 17.72
CA GLY A 34 4.99 36.84 16.95
C GLY A 34 3.60 36.43 16.45
N GLY A 35 3.23 36.93 15.29
CA GLY A 35 2.03 36.55 14.56
C GLY A 35 2.46 35.79 13.32
N SER A 36 1.93 34.59 13.11
CA SER A 36 2.09 33.79 11.91
C SER A 36 1.92 34.66 10.66
N SER A 37 2.79 34.46 9.66
CA SER A 37 2.62 35.13 8.37
C SER A 37 1.30 34.72 7.74
N ALA A 38 0.73 35.60 6.90
CA ALA A 38 -0.49 35.24 6.13
C ALA A 38 -0.26 34.01 5.25
N ALA A 39 0.98 33.75 4.85
CA ALA A 39 1.38 32.56 4.10
C ALA A 39 1.26 31.28 4.95
N ASP A 40 1.71 31.32 6.21
CA ASP A 40 1.64 30.16 7.11
C ASP A 40 0.19 29.82 7.48
N ALA A 41 -0.65 30.84 7.67
CA ALA A 41 -2.08 30.67 7.89
C ALA A 41 -2.77 30.00 6.69
N SER A 42 -2.32 30.27 5.48
CA SER A 42 -2.82 29.62 4.25
C SER A 42 -2.40 28.14 4.20
N LEU A 43 -1.16 27.79 4.61
CA LEU A 43 -0.70 26.41 4.60
C LEU A 43 -1.56 25.50 5.50
N ALA A 44 -2.01 25.99 6.65
CA ALA A 44 -2.85 25.23 7.57
C ALA A 44 -4.22 24.85 7.01
N LYS A 45 -4.64 25.46 5.91
CA LYS A 45 -5.93 25.26 5.25
C LYS A 45 -5.84 24.56 3.90
N GLN A 46 -4.64 24.11 3.51
CA GLN A 46 -4.43 23.39 2.26
C GLN A 46 -4.51 21.89 2.47
N TYR A 47 -5.11 21.18 1.51
CA TYR A 47 -5.14 19.72 1.47
C TYR A 47 -5.75 19.08 2.71
N VAL A 48 -6.77 19.74 3.30
CA VAL A 48 -7.46 19.27 4.50
C VAL A 48 -8.64 18.40 4.10
N PHE A 49 -8.66 17.19 4.66
CA PHE A 49 -9.78 16.27 4.52
C PHE A 49 -10.33 15.94 5.90
N LYS A 50 -11.64 15.74 5.97
CA LYS A 50 -12.32 15.28 7.17
C LYS A 50 -12.71 13.83 6.98
N GLU A 51 -12.30 13.01 7.92
CA GLU A 51 -12.69 11.62 8.00
C GLU A 51 -14.10 11.47 8.57
N GLN A 52 -14.90 10.62 7.93
CA GLN A 52 -16.09 10.00 8.49
C GLN A 52 -15.78 8.51 8.60
N ALA A 53 -15.60 8.02 9.83
CA ALA A 53 -15.27 6.62 10.08
C ALA A 53 -16.34 5.69 9.47
N LEU A 54 -15.91 4.58 8.90
CA LEU A 54 -16.78 3.52 8.41
C LEU A 54 -17.22 2.64 9.57
N ASP A 55 -18.49 2.31 9.59
CA ASP A 55 -19.05 1.31 10.51
C ASP A 55 -19.23 -0.01 9.74
N LEU A 56 -18.26 -0.90 9.86
CA LEU A 56 -18.29 -2.22 9.22
C LEU A 56 -19.16 -3.22 10.03
N ASN A 57 -19.80 -2.79 11.13
CA ASN A 57 -20.56 -3.63 12.06
C ASN A 57 -19.73 -4.78 12.66
N MET A 58 -18.41 -4.60 12.79
CA MET A 58 -17.47 -5.60 13.27
C MET A 58 -16.43 -4.96 14.19
N ASP A 59 -15.86 -5.78 15.08
CA ASP A 59 -14.67 -5.40 15.83
C ASP A 59 -13.45 -5.47 14.88
N SER A 60 -12.83 -4.33 14.62
CA SER A 60 -11.83 -4.17 13.57
C SER A 60 -10.39 -4.02 14.11
N ASP A 61 -10.15 -4.34 15.39
CA ASP A 61 -8.84 -4.11 16.01
C ASP A 61 -7.71 -4.89 15.32
N ASN A 62 -8.03 -6.05 14.73
CA ASN A 62 -7.07 -6.91 14.01
C ASN A 62 -7.59 -7.21 12.60
N MET A 63 -7.53 -6.23 11.73
CA MET A 63 -8.02 -6.33 10.35
C MET A 63 -6.88 -6.10 9.35
N ASN A 64 -6.86 -6.90 8.28
CA ASN A 64 -6.03 -6.68 7.11
C ASN A 64 -6.92 -6.46 5.88
N ILE A 65 -6.59 -5.50 5.03
CA ILE A 65 -7.36 -5.19 3.81
C ILE A 65 -6.70 -5.89 2.63
N ASP A 66 -7.45 -6.76 1.98
CA ASP A 66 -6.99 -7.51 0.81
C ASP A 66 -7.35 -6.83 -0.50
N LEU A 67 -8.54 -6.22 -0.56
CA LEU A 67 -9.00 -5.52 -1.76
C LEU A 67 -9.94 -4.37 -1.40
N LEU A 68 -9.71 -3.22 -2.01
CA LEU A 68 -10.64 -2.09 -2.03
C LEU A 68 -10.85 -1.65 -3.49
N THR A 69 -12.04 -1.84 -4.01
CA THR A 69 -12.33 -1.56 -5.43
C THR A 69 -13.76 -1.07 -5.63
N ARG A 70 -14.02 -0.52 -6.82
CA ARG A 70 -15.35 -0.05 -7.21
C ARG A 70 -15.79 -0.70 -8.53
N LYS A 71 -17.02 -1.16 -8.57
CA LYS A 71 -17.70 -1.59 -9.80
C LYS A 71 -19.03 -0.87 -9.90
N GLY A 72 -19.18 -0.03 -10.90
CA GLY A 72 -20.34 0.86 -11.04
C GLY A 72 -20.49 1.78 -9.82
N ASP A 73 -21.65 1.76 -9.18
CA ASP A 73 -21.95 2.59 -8.00
C ASP A 73 -21.62 1.90 -6.67
N THR A 74 -21.19 0.62 -6.70
CA THR A 74 -20.89 -0.16 -5.50
C THR A 74 -19.40 -0.23 -5.25
N VAL A 75 -19.01 -0.01 -4.00
CA VAL A 75 -17.66 -0.24 -3.50
C VAL A 75 -17.63 -1.58 -2.78
N TYR A 76 -16.57 -2.34 -3.02
CA TYR A 76 -16.30 -3.65 -2.45
C TYR A 76 -15.02 -3.56 -1.61
N LEU A 77 -15.11 -4.02 -0.37
CA LEU A 77 -13.99 -4.12 0.55
C LEU A 77 -13.88 -5.57 1.00
N LEU A 78 -12.78 -6.24 0.62
CA LEU A 78 -12.41 -7.53 1.18
C LEU A 78 -11.37 -7.29 2.28
N PHE A 79 -11.58 -7.98 3.40
CA PHE A 79 -10.67 -7.88 4.53
C PHE A 79 -10.70 -9.16 5.37
N GLU A 80 -9.57 -9.46 5.97
CA GLU A 80 -9.45 -10.53 6.96
C GLU A 80 -9.49 -9.97 8.36
N THR A 81 -10.16 -10.68 9.27
CA THR A 81 -10.07 -10.44 10.71
C THR A 81 -9.33 -11.60 11.37
N TYR A 82 -8.52 -11.30 12.38
CA TYR A 82 -7.71 -12.29 13.09
C TYR A 82 -8.18 -12.40 14.54
N ASP A 83 -8.50 -13.62 14.97
CA ASP A 83 -8.76 -13.94 16.37
C ASP A 83 -7.53 -14.69 16.94
N TYR A 84 -6.85 -14.07 17.88
CA TYR A 84 -5.69 -14.65 18.57
C TYR A 84 -6.15 -15.29 19.87
N SER A 85 -6.45 -16.60 19.84
CA SER A 85 -6.80 -17.37 21.02
C SER A 85 -5.61 -18.21 21.51
N GLU A 86 -5.69 -18.73 22.75
CA GLU A 86 -4.71 -19.68 23.28
C GLU A 86 -4.58 -20.97 22.44
N ASN A 87 -5.57 -21.25 21.58
CA ASN A 87 -5.62 -22.42 20.70
C ASN A 87 -5.09 -22.14 19.28
N GLY A 88 -4.48 -20.98 19.03
CA GLY A 88 -3.96 -20.58 17.73
C GLY A 88 -4.70 -19.36 17.14
N SER A 89 -4.18 -18.82 16.04
CA SER A 89 -4.82 -17.75 15.30
C SER A 89 -5.80 -18.32 14.28
N GLN A 90 -7.02 -17.77 14.24
CA GLN A 90 -7.98 -18.04 13.18
C GLN A 90 -8.22 -16.78 12.38
N SER A 91 -8.13 -16.86 11.07
CA SER A 91 -8.53 -15.76 10.18
C SER A 91 -9.91 -16.04 9.59
N LYS A 92 -10.66 -14.97 9.36
CA LYS A 92 -11.94 -15.00 8.67
C LYS A 92 -11.96 -13.93 7.60
N LEU A 93 -12.33 -14.33 6.41
CA LEU A 93 -12.48 -13.42 5.27
C LEU A 93 -13.87 -12.82 5.28
N HIS A 94 -13.95 -11.51 5.04
CA HIS A 94 -15.18 -10.75 4.99
C HIS A 94 -15.27 -9.93 3.71
N LEU A 95 -16.50 -9.74 3.24
CA LEU A 95 -16.85 -8.81 2.19
C LEU A 95 -17.80 -7.75 2.75
N ALA A 96 -17.40 -6.49 2.72
CA ALA A 96 -18.31 -5.38 2.91
C ALA A 96 -18.66 -4.75 1.55
N THR A 97 -19.95 -4.56 1.30
CA THR A 97 -20.45 -3.77 0.17
C THR A 97 -20.92 -2.42 0.64
N MET A 98 -20.54 -1.37 -0.07
CA MET A 98 -20.79 0.01 0.34
C MET A 98 -21.25 0.86 -0.84
N LYS A 99 -21.94 1.96 -0.53
CA LYS A 99 -22.13 3.08 -1.46
C LYS A 99 -20.89 3.96 -1.49
N GLN A 100 -20.79 4.79 -2.53
CA GLN A 100 -19.69 5.76 -2.65
C GLN A 100 -19.70 6.82 -1.53
N ASP A 101 -20.81 7.04 -0.85
CA ASP A 101 -20.90 7.94 0.32
C ASP A 101 -20.42 7.30 1.64
N GLY A 102 -19.80 6.11 1.57
CA GLY A 102 -19.31 5.38 2.72
C GLY A 102 -20.40 4.62 3.50
N THR A 103 -21.67 4.65 3.06
CA THR A 103 -22.72 3.89 3.70
C THR A 103 -22.52 2.40 3.44
N VAL A 104 -22.23 1.63 4.48
CA VAL A 104 -22.16 0.16 4.42
C VAL A 104 -23.55 -0.39 4.15
N ILE A 105 -23.68 -1.20 3.10
CA ILE A 105 -24.94 -1.86 2.71
C ILE A 105 -25.06 -3.19 3.44
N ASP A 106 -23.98 -3.98 3.40
CA ASP A 106 -23.92 -5.30 4.03
C ASP A 106 -22.46 -5.68 4.32
N THR A 107 -22.28 -6.55 5.31
CA THR A 107 -20.99 -7.19 5.61
C THR A 107 -21.25 -8.66 5.85
N VAL A 108 -20.62 -9.52 5.05
CA VAL A 108 -20.80 -10.98 5.09
C VAL A 108 -19.46 -11.68 5.24
N GLU A 109 -19.44 -12.83 5.92
CA GLU A 109 -18.30 -13.73 5.94
C GLU A 109 -18.23 -14.51 4.62
N LEU A 110 -17.06 -14.58 4.01
CA LEU A 110 -16.82 -15.40 2.81
C LEU A 110 -16.23 -16.75 3.22
N PRO A 111 -16.95 -17.85 3.07
CA PRO A 111 -16.44 -19.17 3.42
C PRO A 111 -15.34 -19.59 2.43
N MET A 112 -14.25 -20.17 2.95
CA MET A 112 -13.18 -20.73 2.12
C MET A 112 -13.52 -22.08 1.53
N TRP A 113 -14.57 -22.74 2.04
CA TRP A 113 -15.00 -24.10 1.67
C TRP A 113 -16.51 -24.17 1.59
N LYS A 114 -17.03 -24.99 0.69
CA LYS A 114 -18.45 -25.34 0.72
C LYS A 114 -18.78 -26.09 2.02
N GLU A 115 -20.02 -25.99 2.44
CA GLU A 115 -20.47 -26.63 3.69
C GLU A 115 -20.17 -28.13 3.67
N GLY A 116 -19.39 -28.60 4.66
CA GLY A 116 -18.99 -29.99 4.81
C GLY A 116 -17.76 -30.43 4.00
N GLU A 117 -17.15 -29.54 3.22
CA GLU A 117 -15.97 -29.84 2.38
C GLU A 117 -14.65 -29.36 3.03
N ALA A 118 -14.69 -28.59 4.12
CA ALA A 118 -13.49 -28.15 4.79
C ALA A 118 -12.66 -29.35 5.27
N PRO A 119 -11.33 -29.35 5.04
CA PRO A 119 -10.47 -30.40 5.56
C PRO A 119 -10.60 -30.50 7.09
N ALA A 120 -10.49 -31.74 7.61
CA ALA A 120 -10.52 -31.93 9.05
C ALA A 120 -9.31 -31.22 9.68
N THR A 121 -9.55 -30.32 10.63
CA THR A 121 -8.46 -29.70 11.39
C THR A 121 -7.69 -30.80 12.09
N PRO A 122 -6.36 -30.91 11.91
CA PRO A 122 -5.56 -31.87 12.63
C PRO A 122 -5.74 -31.68 14.14
N ALA A 123 -5.88 -32.76 14.87
CA ALA A 123 -5.91 -32.66 16.33
C ALA A 123 -4.60 -32.03 16.82
N PRO A 124 -4.65 -31.06 17.76
CA PRO A 124 -3.43 -30.48 18.32
C PRO A 124 -2.56 -31.63 18.84
N ALA A 125 -1.26 -31.55 18.53
CA ALA A 125 -0.31 -32.54 19.08
C ALA A 125 -0.55 -32.63 20.59
N GLN A 126 -0.77 -33.82 21.10
CA GLN A 126 -0.85 -34.02 22.56
C GLN A 126 0.56 -33.73 23.08
N ASP A 127 0.70 -32.63 23.81
CA ASP A 127 1.93 -32.31 24.54
C ASP A 127 2.27 -33.53 25.38
N GLY A 128 3.34 -34.25 25.00
CA GLY A 128 3.95 -35.25 25.86
C GLY A 128 4.36 -34.48 27.12
N GLU A 129 3.92 -34.98 28.29
CA GLU A 129 4.31 -34.41 29.58
C GLU A 129 5.83 -34.26 29.61
N ASP A 130 6.33 -33.02 29.53
CA ASP A 130 7.73 -32.73 29.79
C ASP A 130 8.09 -33.23 31.19
N PRO A 131 9.17 -33.99 31.34
CA PRO A 131 9.64 -34.36 32.66
C PRO A 131 10.02 -33.08 33.41
N VAL A 132 9.35 -32.83 34.53
CA VAL A 132 9.57 -31.71 35.44
C VAL A 132 11.03 -31.77 35.90
N ASP A 133 11.91 -30.98 35.28
CA ASP A 133 13.24 -30.72 35.80
C ASP A 133 13.12 -29.67 36.92
N THR A 134 13.47 -30.13 38.11
CA THR A 134 13.58 -29.34 39.34
C THR A 134 14.62 -28.22 39.15
N PRO A 135 14.34 -26.96 39.55
CA PRO A 135 15.32 -25.89 39.43
C PRO A 135 16.47 -26.07 40.42
N ALA A 136 17.69 -26.05 39.89
CA ALA A 136 18.88 -25.85 40.70
C ALA A 136 19.05 -24.34 41.00
N ASP A 137 19.09 -24.03 42.29
CA ASP A 137 19.46 -22.75 42.89
C ASP A 137 20.82 -22.23 42.39
N GLY A 138 20.91 -20.94 42.16
CA GLY A 138 22.21 -20.28 42.29
C GLY A 138 22.48 -19.02 41.49
N ALA A 139 22.32 -17.85 42.16
CA ALA A 139 23.17 -16.66 42.11
C ALA A 139 23.17 -15.70 40.92
N ASP A 140 22.53 -14.58 41.15
CA ASP A 140 23.06 -13.16 41.18
C ASP A 140 24.16 -12.75 40.17
N GLY A 141 23.91 -11.65 39.49
CA GLY A 141 24.90 -10.95 38.68
C GLY A 141 24.31 -10.00 37.64
N SER A 142 23.86 -8.83 38.13
CA SER A 142 23.55 -7.66 37.31
C SER A 142 24.79 -7.13 36.60
N GLU A 143 24.79 -7.01 35.28
CA GLU A 143 25.53 -5.98 34.57
C GLU A 143 24.80 -5.56 33.28
N ALA A 144 24.53 -4.26 33.24
CA ALA A 144 23.97 -3.59 32.06
C ALA A 144 25.03 -3.52 30.95
N MET A 145 24.69 -3.99 29.75
CA MET A 145 25.50 -3.77 28.56
C MET A 145 24.93 -2.64 27.68
N PRO A 146 25.80 -1.83 27.06
CA PRO A 146 25.40 -0.64 26.32
C PRO A 146 24.84 -1.01 24.93
N LEU A 147 23.85 -0.20 24.50
CA LEU A 147 23.29 -0.19 23.15
C LEU A 147 24.38 0.08 22.11
N THR A 148 24.69 -0.90 21.30
CA THR A 148 25.45 -0.70 20.06
C THR A 148 24.51 -0.72 18.85
N GLU A 149 24.78 0.20 17.95
CA GLU A 149 24.13 0.47 16.68
C GLU A 149 23.81 -0.81 15.90
N GLN A 150 22.55 -0.94 15.49
CA GLN A 150 22.12 -2.04 14.62
C GLN A 150 22.26 -1.58 13.17
N GLU A 151 23.35 -2.01 12.53
CA GLU A 151 23.50 -1.94 11.09
C GLU A 151 22.43 -2.86 10.43
N THR A 152 21.56 -2.27 9.62
CA THR A 152 20.65 -3.03 8.75
C THR A 152 21.45 -3.63 7.60
N SER A 153 21.90 -4.85 7.77
CA SER A 153 22.38 -5.67 6.66
C SER A 153 21.22 -6.50 6.12
N THR A 154 20.78 -6.21 4.91
CA THR A 154 20.02 -7.15 4.09
C THR A 154 20.91 -8.36 3.81
N GLN A 155 20.74 -9.43 4.56
CA GLN A 155 21.33 -10.72 4.21
C GLN A 155 20.39 -11.43 3.23
N ASP A 156 20.92 -11.70 2.04
CA ASP A 156 20.41 -12.71 1.14
C ASP A 156 20.36 -14.04 1.90
N ILE A 157 19.16 -14.51 2.25
CA ILE A 157 18.97 -15.85 2.82
C ILE A 157 19.07 -16.81 1.63
N THR A 158 20.25 -17.37 1.43
CA THR A 158 20.41 -18.50 0.50
C THR A 158 19.86 -19.76 1.20
N ALA A 159 19.26 -20.67 0.42
CA ALA A 159 18.68 -21.93 0.89
C ALA A 159 19.65 -22.87 1.64
N ALA A 160 20.90 -22.45 1.84
CA ALA A 160 21.96 -23.20 2.58
C ALA A 160 22.03 -22.84 4.08
N ASP A 161 21.38 -21.76 4.54
CA ASP A 161 21.42 -21.31 5.94
C ASP A 161 20.15 -21.65 6.74
N MET A 162 19.28 -22.49 6.21
CA MET A 162 18.28 -23.13 7.05
C MET A 162 19.01 -24.19 7.89
N ASP A 163 19.32 -23.86 9.14
CA ASP A 163 19.58 -24.86 10.14
C ASP A 163 18.44 -25.87 10.07
N VAL A 164 18.78 -27.13 9.80
CA VAL A 164 17.84 -28.24 9.90
C VAL A 164 17.41 -28.27 11.36
N VAL A 165 16.29 -27.63 11.66
CA VAL A 165 15.62 -27.81 12.93
C VAL A 165 15.27 -29.30 12.96
N ASP A 166 15.86 -30.03 13.84
CA ASP A 166 15.51 -31.46 14.05
C ASP A 166 13.99 -31.56 14.10
N ALA A 167 13.43 -32.42 13.25
CA ALA A 167 11.98 -32.61 13.20
C ALA A 167 11.49 -32.91 14.62
N PRO A 168 10.41 -32.29 15.09
CA PRO A 168 9.91 -32.53 16.44
C PRO A 168 9.64 -34.01 16.58
N ALA A 169 10.19 -34.64 17.65
CA ALA A 169 9.97 -36.02 17.96
C ALA A 169 8.48 -36.24 18.28
N GLY A 170 7.76 -36.90 17.37
CA GLY A 170 6.34 -37.20 17.51
C GLY A 170 5.53 -36.90 16.26
N ASN A 171 4.29 -37.37 16.19
CA ASN A 171 3.36 -37.08 15.12
C ASN A 171 2.90 -35.62 15.23
N SER A 172 3.33 -34.78 14.31
CA SER A 172 2.87 -33.40 14.20
C SER A 172 2.22 -33.16 12.83
N SER A 173 1.20 -32.30 12.79
CA SER A 173 0.58 -31.88 11.54
C SER A 173 0.41 -30.38 11.55
N TYR A 174 0.61 -29.77 10.39
CA TYR A 174 0.46 -28.36 10.17
C TYR A 174 -0.47 -28.14 8.99
N THR A 175 -1.41 -27.21 9.13
CA THR A 175 -2.29 -26.80 8.03
C THR A 175 -2.31 -25.29 7.93
N TYR A 176 -2.35 -24.81 6.70
CA TYR A 176 -2.44 -23.40 6.40
C TYR A 176 -3.41 -23.18 5.24
N THR A 177 -4.29 -22.19 5.37
CA THR A 177 -5.18 -21.76 4.30
C THR A 177 -5.00 -20.27 4.11
N SER A 178 -4.73 -19.83 2.89
CA SER A 178 -4.64 -18.41 2.54
C SER A 178 -5.50 -18.10 1.32
N LEU A 179 -5.86 -16.84 1.20
CA LEU A 179 -6.48 -16.29 0.02
C LEU A 179 -5.48 -15.34 -0.65
N ASN A 180 -5.37 -15.47 -1.97
CA ASN A 180 -4.48 -14.62 -2.76
C ASN A 180 -5.22 -14.06 -3.98
N ASN A 181 -4.71 -12.94 -4.51
CA ASN A 181 -5.16 -12.37 -5.78
C ASN A 181 -6.69 -12.20 -5.90
N CYS A 182 -7.28 -11.47 -4.95
CA CYS A 182 -8.71 -11.20 -4.98
C CYS A 182 -9.09 -10.16 -6.04
N THR A 183 -10.26 -10.32 -6.65
CA THR A 183 -10.83 -9.35 -7.58
C THR A 183 -12.36 -9.39 -7.57
N VAL A 184 -12.99 -8.37 -8.17
CA VAL A 184 -14.45 -8.30 -8.35
C VAL A 184 -14.78 -8.19 -9.81
N GLY A 185 -15.66 -9.06 -10.29
CA GLY A 185 -16.16 -9.04 -11.65
C GLY A 185 -17.14 -7.91 -11.95
N SER A 186 -17.43 -7.70 -13.22
CA SER A 186 -18.44 -6.72 -13.67
C SER A 186 -19.87 -7.11 -13.23
N ASP A 187 -20.09 -8.39 -12.93
CA ASP A 187 -21.35 -8.95 -12.42
C ASP A 187 -21.49 -8.82 -10.89
N GLY A 188 -20.49 -8.25 -10.20
CA GLY A 188 -20.45 -8.09 -8.76
C GLY A 188 -20.08 -9.36 -7.98
N ASN A 189 -19.72 -10.45 -8.67
CA ASN A 189 -19.15 -11.61 -8.00
C ASN A 189 -17.70 -11.31 -7.57
N VAL A 190 -17.31 -11.93 -6.46
CA VAL A 190 -15.95 -11.85 -5.91
C VAL A 190 -15.20 -13.12 -6.27
N TYR A 191 -13.95 -12.97 -6.61
CA TYR A 191 -13.07 -14.07 -6.99
C TYR A 191 -11.78 -14.00 -6.19
N GLY A 192 -11.27 -15.17 -5.79
CA GLY A 192 -9.99 -15.26 -5.08
C GLY A 192 -9.42 -16.65 -5.17
N ILE A 193 -8.11 -16.78 -5.02
CA ILE A 193 -7.42 -18.06 -5.07
C ILE A 193 -7.18 -18.54 -3.66
N ARG A 194 -7.84 -19.64 -3.30
CA ARG A 194 -7.53 -20.40 -2.10
C ARG A 194 -6.27 -21.20 -2.35
N ASN A 195 -5.31 -21.07 -1.46
CA ASN A 195 -4.18 -21.99 -1.32
C ASN A 195 -4.32 -22.70 0.01
N TYR A 196 -4.52 -24.02 -0.04
CA TYR A 196 -4.52 -24.88 1.13
C TYR A 196 -3.26 -25.73 1.12
N TYR A 197 -2.50 -25.65 2.21
CA TYR A 197 -1.32 -26.45 2.44
C TYR A 197 -1.52 -27.30 3.71
N SER A 198 -1.18 -28.57 3.62
CA SER A 198 -1.18 -29.49 4.76
C SER A 198 0.08 -30.33 4.73
N GLU A 199 0.72 -30.46 5.86
CA GLU A 199 1.84 -31.38 6.04
C GLU A 199 1.66 -32.21 7.32
N THR A 200 2.12 -33.43 7.26
CA THR A 200 2.08 -34.37 8.38
C THR A 200 3.43 -35.02 8.50
N TYR A 201 3.97 -34.96 9.71
CA TYR A 201 5.20 -35.64 10.11
C TYR A 201 4.83 -36.80 11.02
N SER A 202 5.42 -37.94 10.77
CA SER A 202 5.43 -39.08 11.67
C SER A 202 6.85 -39.66 11.79
N ASP A 203 7.13 -40.44 12.79
CA ASP A 203 8.47 -41.01 13.02
C ASP A 203 9.05 -41.72 11.79
N ASP A 204 8.20 -42.22 10.90
CA ASP A 204 8.58 -43.02 9.73
C ASP A 204 8.18 -42.43 8.39
N ASP A 205 7.40 -41.30 8.34
CA ASP A 205 6.83 -40.78 7.07
C ASP A 205 6.57 -39.29 7.11
N TYR A 206 6.75 -38.66 5.96
CA TYR A 206 6.40 -37.26 5.69
C TYR A 206 5.45 -37.18 4.49
N SER A 207 4.35 -36.48 4.64
CA SER A 207 3.45 -36.19 3.54
C SER A 207 3.03 -34.73 3.53
N SER A 208 2.95 -34.14 2.35
CA SER A 208 2.42 -32.80 2.15
C SER A 208 1.37 -32.80 1.04
N THR A 209 0.39 -31.95 1.19
CA THR A 209 -0.64 -31.69 0.17
C THR A 209 -0.72 -30.20 -0.06
N ASN A 210 -0.76 -29.81 -1.32
CA ASN A 210 -0.98 -28.43 -1.75
C ASN A 210 -2.20 -28.43 -2.67
N ASP A 211 -3.21 -27.61 -2.36
CA ASP A 211 -4.44 -27.52 -3.11
C ASP A 211 -4.73 -26.07 -3.47
N TYR A 212 -4.82 -25.80 -4.77
CA TYR A 212 -5.13 -24.49 -5.32
C TYR A 212 -6.50 -24.53 -5.97
N ALA A 213 -7.38 -23.64 -5.56
CA ALA A 213 -8.69 -23.48 -6.17
C ALA A 213 -9.02 -21.99 -6.36
N LEU A 214 -9.59 -21.66 -7.50
CA LEU A 214 -10.24 -20.38 -7.72
C LEU A 214 -11.67 -20.49 -7.21
N ILE A 215 -12.04 -19.63 -6.28
CA ILE A 215 -13.38 -19.58 -5.71
C ILE A 215 -14.12 -18.37 -6.27
N CYS A 216 -15.38 -18.56 -6.62
CA CYS A 216 -16.32 -17.50 -6.98
C CYS A 216 -17.40 -17.39 -5.91
N TRP A 217 -17.49 -16.24 -5.25
CA TRP A 217 -18.60 -15.92 -4.35
C TRP A 217 -19.56 -14.93 -4.98
N SER A 218 -20.85 -15.06 -4.68
CA SER A 218 -21.80 -13.97 -4.88
C SER A 218 -21.64 -12.91 -3.80
N ALA A 219 -22.20 -11.72 -4.02
CA ALA A 219 -22.10 -10.61 -3.09
C ALA A 219 -22.71 -10.88 -1.70
N ASP A 220 -23.56 -11.90 -1.56
CA ASP A 220 -24.14 -12.38 -0.30
C ASP A 220 -23.25 -13.39 0.45
N GLY A 221 -22.04 -13.65 -0.04
CA GLY A 221 -21.08 -14.57 0.57
C GLY A 221 -21.24 -16.04 0.18
N THR A 222 -22.20 -16.39 -0.68
CA THR A 222 -22.40 -17.78 -1.11
C THR A 222 -21.37 -18.19 -2.15
N ILE A 223 -20.68 -19.32 -1.99
CA ILE A 223 -19.85 -19.92 -3.03
C ILE A 223 -20.73 -20.37 -4.19
N LYS A 224 -20.54 -19.77 -5.35
CA LYS A 224 -21.26 -20.13 -6.60
C LYS A 224 -20.61 -21.33 -7.27
N TRP A 225 -19.29 -21.28 -7.38
CA TRP A 225 -18.50 -22.35 -7.96
C TRP A 225 -17.05 -22.28 -7.50
N GLU A 226 -16.35 -23.38 -7.67
CA GLU A 226 -14.91 -23.51 -7.48
C GLU A 226 -14.32 -24.18 -8.72
N ALA A 227 -13.15 -23.71 -9.15
CA ALA A 227 -12.37 -24.32 -10.22
C ALA A 227 -11.05 -24.83 -9.65
N ASP A 228 -10.73 -26.08 -9.92
CA ASP A 228 -9.44 -26.68 -9.58
C ASP A 228 -8.32 -26.02 -10.39
N LEU A 229 -7.28 -25.54 -9.72
CA LEU A 229 -6.09 -24.95 -10.32
C LEU A 229 -4.83 -25.81 -10.14
N ASN A 230 -4.93 -27.03 -9.60
CA ASN A 230 -3.76 -27.87 -9.34
C ASN A 230 -2.99 -28.22 -10.63
N ASP A 231 -3.67 -28.27 -11.77
CA ASP A 231 -3.05 -28.46 -13.08
C ASP A 231 -2.13 -27.29 -13.53
N MET A 232 -2.11 -26.17 -12.77
CA MET A 232 -1.11 -25.12 -13.03
C MET A 232 0.32 -25.61 -12.77
N ASN A 233 0.47 -26.51 -11.81
CA ASN A 233 1.73 -27.06 -11.35
C ASN A 233 1.92 -28.48 -11.87
N THR A 234 3.13 -28.78 -12.32
CA THR A 234 3.56 -30.13 -12.72
C THR A 234 4.78 -30.51 -11.91
N GLU A 235 5.19 -31.78 -11.96
CA GLU A 235 6.43 -32.25 -11.29
C GLU A 235 7.67 -31.51 -11.83
N GLU A 236 7.61 -30.94 -13.04
CA GLU A 236 8.72 -30.30 -13.74
C GLU A 236 8.65 -28.75 -13.72
N SER A 237 7.48 -28.16 -13.41
CA SER A 237 7.26 -26.72 -13.48
C SER A 237 6.28 -26.26 -12.42
N TYR A 238 6.71 -25.27 -11.63
CA TYR A 238 5.89 -24.58 -10.65
C TYR A 238 5.45 -23.22 -11.19
N SER A 239 4.16 -22.94 -11.12
CA SER A 239 3.57 -21.66 -11.53
C SER A 239 2.73 -21.08 -10.40
N TRP A 240 2.73 -19.77 -10.26
CA TRP A 240 1.84 -19.04 -9.34
C TRP A 240 1.02 -18.01 -10.11
N VAL A 241 -0.16 -17.70 -9.59
CA VAL A 241 -1.02 -16.69 -10.20
C VAL A 241 -0.47 -15.31 -9.88
N HIS A 242 -0.17 -14.55 -10.92
CA HIS A 242 0.32 -13.19 -10.84
C HIS A 242 -0.83 -12.18 -10.75
N SER A 243 -1.90 -12.38 -11.53
CA SER A 243 -3.06 -11.50 -11.58
C SER A 243 -4.31 -12.25 -12.05
N ILE A 244 -5.47 -11.82 -11.54
CA ILE A 244 -6.80 -12.25 -11.98
C ILE A 244 -7.47 -11.05 -12.65
N ILE A 245 -7.88 -11.21 -13.91
CA ILE A 245 -8.51 -10.16 -14.71
C ILE A 245 -9.91 -10.64 -15.10
N PRO A 246 -10.98 -10.03 -14.55
CA PRO A 246 -12.34 -10.35 -14.93
C PRO A 246 -12.64 -9.92 -16.37
N ASN A 247 -13.18 -10.81 -17.18
CA ASN A 247 -13.62 -10.53 -18.54
C ASN A 247 -15.10 -10.08 -18.56
N GLU A 248 -15.51 -9.40 -19.63
CA GLU A 248 -16.90 -8.93 -19.79
C GLU A 248 -17.92 -10.08 -19.90
N ASP A 249 -17.50 -11.24 -20.36
CA ASP A 249 -18.35 -12.43 -20.53
C ASP A 249 -18.53 -13.26 -19.25
N GLY A 250 -17.90 -12.82 -18.14
CA GLY A 250 -17.95 -13.49 -16.85
C GLY A 250 -16.87 -14.56 -16.65
N SER A 251 -16.05 -14.84 -17.66
CA SER A 251 -14.82 -15.63 -17.49
C SER A 251 -13.72 -14.80 -16.86
N LEU A 252 -12.63 -15.45 -16.46
CA LEU A 252 -11.45 -14.80 -15.90
C LEU A 252 -10.22 -15.10 -16.75
N THR A 253 -9.37 -14.10 -16.94
CA THR A 253 -8.02 -14.31 -17.45
C THR A 253 -7.06 -14.35 -16.26
N LEU A 254 -6.33 -15.46 -16.10
CA LEU A 254 -5.21 -15.54 -15.16
C LEU A 254 -3.89 -15.28 -15.89
N LEU A 255 -3.04 -14.49 -15.27
CA LEU A 255 -1.64 -14.39 -15.64
C LEU A 255 -0.82 -15.25 -14.67
N LEU A 256 -0.07 -16.17 -15.22
CA LEU A 256 0.73 -17.15 -14.48
C LEU A 256 2.22 -16.81 -14.63
N SER A 257 2.95 -16.81 -13.53
CA SER A 257 4.41 -16.69 -13.50
C SER A 257 5.03 -18.02 -13.06
N GLY A 258 6.11 -18.41 -13.71
CA GLY A 258 6.86 -19.63 -13.45
C GLY A 258 8.12 -19.63 -14.33
N ASP A 259 8.50 -20.78 -14.88
CA ASP A 259 9.55 -20.86 -15.88
C ASP A 259 9.25 -20.00 -17.10
N LYS A 260 7.98 -19.76 -17.37
CA LYS A 260 7.44 -18.90 -18.41
C LYS A 260 6.31 -18.05 -17.85
N ILE A 261 6.07 -16.92 -18.49
CA ILE A 261 4.86 -16.14 -18.25
C ILE A 261 3.78 -16.60 -19.21
N GLU A 262 2.67 -17.03 -18.64
CA GLU A 262 1.56 -17.58 -19.41
C GLU A 262 0.25 -16.85 -19.07
N LYS A 263 -0.71 -16.93 -19.96
CA LYS A 263 -2.10 -16.61 -19.67
C LYS A 263 -3.01 -17.78 -19.94
N CYS A 264 -4.08 -17.89 -19.18
CA CYS A 264 -5.14 -18.86 -19.39
C CYS A 264 -6.50 -18.23 -19.08
N THR A 265 -7.54 -18.85 -19.61
CA THR A 265 -8.93 -18.52 -19.28
C THR A 265 -9.43 -19.51 -18.23
N VAL A 266 -10.16 -19.02 -17.23
CA VAL A 266 -10.77 -19.87 -16.20
C VAL A 266 -12.27 -19.61 -16.13
N THR A 267 -13.01 -20.69 -16.04
CA THR A 267 -14.45 -20.74 -15.79
C THR A 267 -14.74 -21.76 -14.69
N GLU A 268 -15.99 -21.99 -14.36
CA GLU A 268 -16.39 -23.06 -13.43
C GLU A 268 -15.98 -24.47 -13.88
N GLU A 269 -15.65 -24.64 -15.18
CA GLU A 269 -15.19 -25.92 -15.74
C GLU A 269 -13.66 -26.13 -15.60
N GLY A 270 -12.93 -25.11 -15.09
CA GLY A 270 -11.49 -25.14 -14.89
C GLY A 270 -10.70 -24.28 -15.88
N ILE A 271 -9.41 -24.60 -16.02
CA ILE A 271 -8.44 -23.87 -16.85
C ILE A 271 -8.59 -24.27 -18.31
N THR A 272 -8.67 -23.27 -19.18
CA THR A 272 -8.67 -23.44 -20.64
C THR A 272 -7.74 -22.44 -21.32
N ASP A 273 -7.45 -22.62 -22.60
CA ASP A 273 -6.71 -21.69 -23.47
C ASP A 273 -5.37 -21.21 -22.90
N ARG A 274 -4.67 -22.10 -22.18
CA ARG A 274 -3.35 -21.80 -21.62
C ARG A 274 -2.33 -21.57 -22.73
N LYS A 275 -1.68 -20.43 -22.73
CA LYS A 275 -0.66 -20.07 -23.71
C LYS A 275 0.42 -19.15 -23.13
N GLU A 276 1.64 -19.31 -23.63
CA GLU A 276 2.78 -18.45 -23.33
C GLU A 276 2.53 -17.03 -23.87
N LEU A 277 2.89 -16.01 -23.07
CA LEU A 277 2.83 -14.63 -23.51
C LEU A 277 3.89 -14.32 -24.56
N PRO A 278 3.64 -13.35 -25.48
CA PRO A 278 4.68 -12.81 -26.34
C PRO A 278 5.88 -12.30 -25.54
N GLU A 279 7.08 -12.46 -26.09
CA GLU A 279 8.34 -12.08 -25.45
C GLU A 279 8.32 -10.66 -24.85
N ALA A 280 7.74 -9.68 -25.56
CA ALA A 280 7.66 -8.31 -25.08
C ALA A 280 6.81 -8.18 -23.78
N ALA A 281 5.71 -8.91 -23.69
CA ALA A 281 4.87 -8.92 -22.48
C ALA A 281 5.56 -9.70 -21.34
N ALA A 282 6.11 -10.89 -21.65
CA ALA A 282 6.82 -11.71 -20.68
C ALA A 282 7.99 -10.96 -20.02
N THR A 283 8.77 -10.22 -20.81
CA THR A 283 9.87 -9.38 -20.30
C THR A 283 9.38 -8.33 -19.29
N LEU A 284 8.25 -7.68 -19.56
CA LEU A 284 7.70 -6.70 -18.63
C LEU A 284 7.30 -7.33 -17.29
N PHE A 285 6.59 -8.47 -17.34
CA PHE A 285 6.16 -9.16 -16.13
C PHE A 285 7.33 -9.71 -15.32
N ASN A 286 8.41 -10.18 -15.96
CA ASN A 286 9.62 -10.64 -15.26
C ASN A 286 10.36 -9.51 -14.53
N ASN A 287 10.26 -8.27 -15.02
CA ASN A 287 10.89 -7.09 -14.40
C ASN A 287 9.89 -6.24 -13.60
N ALA A 288 8.65 -6.72 -13.43
CA ALA A 288 7.60 -6.00 -12.75
C ALA A 288 7.92 -5.79 -11.27
N SER A 289 7.78 -4.55 -10.82
CA SER A 289 7.76 -4.18 -9.39
C SER A 289 6.33 -4.12 -8.87
N SER A 290 5.37 -3.75 -9.72
CA SER A 290 3.97 -3.64 -9.37
C SER A 290 3.07 -3.78 -10.58
N ASN A 291 1.87 -4.32 -10.39
CA ASN A 291 0.84 -4.44 -11.41
C ASN A 291 -0.46 -3.81 -10.91
N ILE A 292 -1.07 -3.03 -11.77
CA ILE A 292 -2.30 -2.30 -11.49
C ILE A 292 -3.32 -2.70 -12.54
N ILE A 293 -4.41 -3.35 -12.13
CA ILE A 293 -5.51 -3.69 -13.04
C ILE A 293 -6.42 -2.48 -13.19
N THR A 294 -6.54 -1.98 -14.41
CA THR A 294 -7.39 -0.84 -14.74
C THR A 294 -8.86 -1.25 -14.85
N GLN A 295 -9.76 -0.28 -14.81
CA GLN A 295 -11.21 -0.56 -14.88
C GLN A 295 -11.65 -1.19 -16.22
N ASP A 296 -10.90 -0.93 -17.30
CA ASP A 296 -11.12 -1.52 -18.64
C ASP A 296 -10.42 -2.89 -18.83
N GLY A 297 -9.91 -3.50 -17.74
CA GLY A 297 -9.34 -4.84 -17.74
C GLY A 297 -7.92 -4.93 -18.29
N LYS A 298 -7.23 -3.80 -18.50
CA LYS A 298 -5.82 -3.79 -18.86
C LYS A 298 -4.94 -3.87 -17.63
N VAL A 299 -3.66 -4.18 -17.82
CA VAL A 299 -2.67 -4.24 -16.76
C VAL A 299 -1.62 -3.17 -16.99
N GLN A 300 -1.56 -2.19 -16.09
CA GLN A 300 -0.43 -1.26 -16.02
C GLN A 300 0.68 -1.91 -15.20
N ILE A 301 1.86 -2.03 -15.81
CA ILE A 301 3.02 -2.70 -15.22
C ILE A 301 4.07 -1.63 -14.93
N ILE A 302 4.45 -1.50 -13.68
CA ILE A 302 5.59 -0.70 -13.25
C ILE A 302 6.79 -1.65 -13.18
N TYR A 303 7.83 -1.37 -13.93
CA TYR A 303 8.97 -2.26 -14.08
C TYR A 303 10.31 -1.51 -14.09
N TYR A 304 11.38 -2.22 -13.74
CA TYR A 304 12.75 -1.71 -13.78
C TYR A 304 13.38 -1.88 -15.17
N ASP A 305 14.24 -0.91 -15.53
CA ASP A 305 15.11 -1.07 -16.69
C ASP A 305 16.17 -2.17 -16.42
N GLU A 306 16.19 -3.19 -17.27
CA GLU A 306 17.13 -4.32 -17.13
C GLU A 306 18.61 -3.89 -17.16
N SER A 307 18.91 -2.72 -17.74
CA SER A 307 20.27 -2.25 -17.88
C SER A 307 20.85 -1.59 -16.63
N ASN A 308 20.00 -1.04 -15.74
CA ASN A 308 20.48 -0.26 -14.60
C ASN A 308 19.72 -0.50 -13.28
N TYR A 309 18.55 -1.13 -13.28
CA TYR A 309 17.68 -1.41 -12.11
C TYR A 309 17.38 -0.19 -11.20
N THR A 310 17.64 1.01 -11.70
CA THR A 310 17.38 2.28 -10.97
C THR A 310 16.28 3.09 -11.62
N ASP A 311 16.16 2.99 -12.93
CA ASP A 311 15.12 3.68 -13.69
C ASP A 311 13.86 2.81 -13.75
N MET A 312 12.74 3.39 -13.36
CA MET A 312 11.43 2.73 -13.41
C MET A 312 10.62 3.27 -14.58
N TYR A 313 9.85 2.39 -15.17
CA TYR A 313 8.96 2.66 -16.29
C TYR A 313 7.57 2.14 -15.99
N ILE A 314 6.57 2.68 -16.66
CA ILE A 314 5.22 2.15 -16.70
C ILE A 314 4.84 1.83 -18.14
N ALA A 315 4.30 0.65 -18.37
CA ALA A 315 3.71 0.24 -19.65
C ALA A 315 2.36 -0.41 -19.40
N THR A 316 1.52 -0.46 -20.43
CA THR A 316 0.21 -1.09 -20.36
C THR A 316 0.22 -2.35 -21.23
N TYR A 317 -0.18 -3.47 -20.65
CA TYR A 317 -0.47 -4.71 -21.34
C TYR A 317 -1.98 -4.89 -21.50
N ASP A 318 -2.43 -5.20 -22.72
CA ASP A 318 -3.82 -5.51 -23.04
C ASP A 318 -3.97 -7.03 -23.18
N PRO A 319 -4.62 -7.73 -22.22
CA PRO A 319 -4.75 -9.18 -22.27
C PRO A 319 -5.67 -9.69 -23.39
N ALA A 320 -6.51 -8.83 -23.98
CA ALA A 320 -7.38 -9.20 -25.09
C ALA A 320 -6.63 -9.30 -26.43
N THR A 321 -5.63 -8.44 -26.63
CA THR A 321 -4.86 -8.36 -27.89
C THR A 321 -3.44 -8.85 -27.79
N ASP A 322 -2.91 -9.07 -26.58
CA ASP A 322 -1.51 -9.32 -26.25
C ASP A 322 -0.56 -8.15 -26.61
N GLU A 323 -1.12 -6.95 -26.82
CA GLU A 323 -0.33 -5.76 -27.14
C GLU A 323 0.24 -5.11 -25.88
N VAL A 324 1.44 -4.57 -26.04
CA VAL A 324 2.16 -3.82 -24.99
C VAL A 324 2.39 -2.40 -25.49
N SER A 325 2.09 -1.41 -24.67
CA SER A 325 2.42 -0.02 -24.98
C SER A 325 3.93 0.26 -24.86
N GLU A 326 4.39 1.36 -25.48
CA GLU A 326 5.73 1.88 -25.19
C GLU A 326 5.85 2.26 -23.70
N GLY A 327 6.97 1.91 -23.07
CA GLY A 327 7.24 2.25 -21.67
C GLY A 327 7.51 3.74 -21.48
N ILE A 328 6.85 4.35 -20.49
CA ILE A 328 7.06 5.74 -20.09
C ILE A 328 7.91 5.75 -18.83
N LYS A 329 9.06 6.43 -18.87
CA LYS A 329 9.94 6.58 -17.72
C LYS A 329 9.24 7.36 -16.62
N LEU A 330 9.24 6.87 -15.39
CA LEU A 330 8.70 7.54 -14.22
C LEU A 330 9.72 8.55 -13.66
N SER A 331 9.25 9.62 -13.02
CA SER A 331 10.11 10.59 -12.38
C SER A 331 10.77 10.01 -11.12
N SER A 332 12.01 10.42 -10.84
CA SER A 332 12.72 10.04 -9.63
C SER A 332 12.01 10.49 -8.34
N THR A 333 11.19 11.53 -8.40
CA THR A 333 10.37 11.98 -7.27
C THR A 333 9.36 10.91 -6.86
N LEU A 334 8.72 10.26 -7.84
CA LEU A 334 7.77 9.18 -7.59
C LEU A 334 8.48 7.94 -7.05
N THR A 335 9.60 7.56 -7.68
CA THR A 335 10.32 6.32 -7.33
C THR A 335 11.02 6.36 -5.97
N ASN A 336 11.30 7.55 -5.44
CA ASN A 336 11.89 7.72 -4.10
C ASN A 336 10.85 7.80 -2.97
N GLY A 337 9.56 7.92 -3.28
CA GLY A 337 8.52 8.33 -2.31
C GLY A 337 7.49 7.28 -1.90
N GLY A 338 7.38 6.12 -2.54
CA GLY A 338 6.40 5.13 -2.08
C GLY A 338 5.44 4.55 -3.12
N TYR A 339 5.97 4.12 -4.25
CA TYR A 339 5.22 3.45 -5.32
C TYR A 339 4.50 2.14 -4.93
N TYR A 340 4.66 1.68 -3.69
CA TYR A 340 4.04 0.43 -3.23
C TYR A 340 2.52 0.48 -3.14
N ASN A 341 1.94 1.68 -2.96
CA ASN A 341 0.49 1.87 -2.83
C ASN A 341 -0.04 2.77 -3.95
N MET A 342 0.13 2.33 -5.20
CA MET A 342 -0.43 3.03 -6.35
C MET A 342 -1.76 2.44 -6.78
N VAL A 343 -2.71 3.31 -7.10
CA VAL A 343 -4.00 2.92 -7.69
C VAL A 343 -4.25 3.71 -8.98
N PRO A 344 -4.95 3.11 -9.95
CA PRO A 344 -5.26 3.79 -11.19
C PRO A 344 -6.29 4.90 -10.96
N GLY A 345 -6.11 6.02 -11.66
CA GLY A 345 -7.11 7.06 -11.84
C GLY A 345 -7.66 7.04 -13.26
N ASP A 346 -8.31 8.14 -13.64
CA ASP A 346 -8.81 8.31 -15.00
C ASP A 346 -7.68 8.67 -15.97
N GLY A 347 -7.63 8.02 -17.13
CA GLY A 347 -6.66 8.29 -18.19
C GLY A 347 -5.21 8.07 -17.76
N ASP A 348 -4.39 9.11 -17.82
CA ASP A 348 -2.95 9.05 -17.48
C ASP A 348 -2.66 9.35 -16.01
N ILE A 349 -3.67 9.33 -15.15
CA ILE A 349 -3.52 9.63 -13.72
C ILE A 349 -3.31 8.35 -12.92
N LEU A 350 -2.30 8.38 -12.05
CA LEU A 350 -2.11 7.45 -10.95
C LEU A 350 -2.30 8.21 -9.63
N TYR A 351 -2.81 7.53 -8.63
CA TYR A 351 -2.79 8.03 -7.26
C TYR A 351 -1.81 7.22 -6.42
N TYR A 352 -1.10 7.89 -5.51
CA TYR A 352 -0.18 7.23 -4.59
C TYR A 352 -0.20 7.90 -3.22
N ALA A 353 0.10 7.13 -2.19
CA ALA A 353 0.24 7.61 -0.83
C ALA A 353 1.71 7.47 -0.38
N ASP A 354 2.22 8.53 0.27
CA ASP A 354 3.53 8.52 0.93
C ASP A 354 3.42 8.88 2.41
N SER A 355 4.52 9.18 3.08
CA SER A 355 4.56 9.56 4.49
C SER A 355 3.97 10.94 4.82
N ASN A 356 3.56 11.73 3.81
CA ASN A 356 3.07 13.09 3.98
C ASN A 356 1.59 13.23 3.59
N GLY A 357 1.08 12.33 2.74
CA GLY A 357 -0.29 12.41 2.26
C GLY A 357 -0.62 11.56 1.05
N LEU A 358 -1.74 11.90 0.43
CA LEU A 358 -2.22 11.35 -0.83
C LEU A 358 -1.90 12.31 -1.98
N PHE A 359 -1.46 11.75 -3.11
CA PHE A 359 -1.04 12.49 -4.30
C PHE A 359 -1.67 11.92 -5.56
N SER A 360 -1.88 12.76 -6.55
CA SER A 360 -2.06 12.36 -7.95
C SER A 360 -0.77 12.57 -8.73
N TYR A 361 -0.51 11.68 -9.68
CA TYR A 361 0.62 11.76 -10.59
C TYR A 361 0.14 11.60 -12.02
N ASN A 362 0.50 12.54 -12.88
CA ASN A 362 0.22 12.42 -14.30
C ASN A 362 1.42 11.78 -15.00
N VAL A 363 1.22 10.59 -15.57
CA VAL A 363 2.26 9.78 -16.20
C VAL A 363 2.89 10.51 -17.39
N GLN A 364 2.12 11.29 -18.17
CA GLN A 364 2.60 11.97 -19.37
C GLN A 364 3.39 13.25 -19.05
N THR A 365 2.90 14.05 -18.11
CA THR A 365 3.57 15.30 -17.72
C THR A 365 4.62 15.10 -16.63
N GLN A 366 4.59 13.95 -15.96
CA GLN A 366 5.46 13.61 -14.84
C GLN A 366 5.31 14.56 -13.63
N GLU A 367 4.13 15.16 -13.49
CA GLU A 367 3.82 16.08 -12.40
C GLU A 367 3.04 15.37 -11.29
N SER A 368 3.53 15.53 -10.06
CA SER A 368 2.81 15.15 -8.84
C SER A 368 2.08 16.34 -8.24
N LYS A 369 0.84 16.12 -7.79
CA LYS A 369 0.05 17.11 -7.08
C LYS A 369 -0.46 16.49 -5.78
N GLN A 370 -0.17 17.13 -4.65
CA GLN A 370 -0.75 16.73 -3.36
C GLN A 370 -2.26 16.94 -3.37
N ILE A 371 -2.99 15.93 -2.93
CA ILE A 371 -4.44 15.94 -2.74
C ILE A 371 -4.74 16.18 -1.27
N MET A 372 -4.16 15.36 -0.39
CA MET A 372 -4.39 15.39 1.05
C MET A 372 -3.08 15.46 1.82
N SER A 373 -3.07 16.20 2.92
CA SER A 373 -2.00 16.22 3.92
C SER A 373 -2.47 15.53 5.21
N TYR A 374 -1.74 14.52 5.69
CA TYR A 374 -2.07 13.82 6.94
C TYR A 374 -2.07 14.78 8.13
N ILE A 375 -1.03 15.61 8.26
CA ILE A 375 -0.89 16.55 9.37
C ILE A 375 -2.02 17.59 9.35
N ASN A 376 -2.34 18.14 8.17
CA ASN A 376 -3.40 19.14 8.05
C ASN A 376 -4.79 18.54 8.27
N SER A 377 -4.95 17.25 8.01
CA SER A 377 -6.18 16.49 8.23
C SER A 377 -6.25 15.81 9.61
N ASP A 378 -5.27 16.09 10.47
CA ASP A 378 -5.19 15.56 11.84
C ASP A 378 -5.09 14.01 11.91
N LEU A 379 -4.40 13.37 10.94
CA LEU A 379 -4.15 11.94 10.92
C LEU A 379 -2.75 11.59 11.46
N ALA A 380 -2.71 10.68 12.44
CA ALA A 380 -1.49 10.15 13.04
C ALA A 380 -1.09 8.84 12.36
N THR A 381 -0.79 8.90 11.06
CA THR A 381 -0.39 7.72 10.27
C THR A 381 0.89 7.97 9.50
N GLY A 382 1.62 6.90 9.21
CA GLY A 382 2.78 6.93 8.32
C GLY A 382 2.42 6.81 6.84
N SER A 383 1.25 6.22 6.51
CA SER A 383 0.74 6.08 5.14
C SER A 383 -0.72 5.60 5.17
N LEU A 384 -1.43 5.80 4.06
CA LEU A 384 -2.65 5.04 3.75
C LEU A 384 -2.23 3.65 3.25
N ASN A 385 -2.75 2.60 3.89
CA ASN A 385 -2.46 1.22 3.48
C ASN A 385 -3.21 0.86 2.21
N ASN A 386 -4.50 1.18 2.17
CA ASN A 386 -5.38 0.97 1.02
C ASN A 386 -6.24 2.21 0.85
N PHE A 387 -6.48 2.60 -0.39
CA PHE A 387 -7.36 3.73 -0.69
C PHE A 387 -8.00 3.58 -2.07
N LEU A 388 -9.14 4.24 -2.24
CA LEU A 388 -9.91 4.30 -3.48
C LEU A 388 -10.38 5.73 -3.69
N VAL A 389 -9.83 6.40 -4.68
CA VAL A 389 -10.26 7.76 -5.05
C VAL A 389 -11.59 7.67 -5.79
N LEU A 390 -12.60 8.37 -5.27
CA LEU A 390 -13.93 8.42 -5.84
C LEU A 390 -14.06 9.58 -6.83
N ASP A 391 -13.54 10.73 -6.42
CA ASP A 391 -13.41 11.96 -7.23
C ASP A 391 -12.36 12.91 -6.60
N GLU A 392 -12.27 14.17 -7.09
CA GLU A 392 -11.32 15.16 -6.56
C GLU A 392 -11.63 15.63 -5.12
N GLU A 393 -12.84 15.40 -4.64
CA GLU A 393 -13.33 15.88 -3.33
C GLU A 393 -13.43 14.74 -2.30
N GLN A 394 -13.43 13.46 -2.75
CA GLN A 394 -13.69 12.32 -1.87
C GLN A 394 -12.86 11.08 -2.22
N PHE A 395 -12.42 10.37 -1.19
CA PHE A 395 -11.83 9.05 -1.30
C PHE A 395 -12.15 8.20 -0.07
N LEU A 396 -12.16 6.89 -0.24
CA LEU A 396 -12.14 5.91 0.85
C LEU A 396 -10.70 5.57 1.17
N GLY A 397 -10.34 5.47 2.44
CA GLY A 397 -8.98 5.16 2.84
C GLY A 397 -8.90 4.37 4.14
N PHE A 398 -7.91 3.49 4.23
CA PHE A 398 -7.59 2.70 5.41
C PHE A 398 -6.15 2.94 5.81
N TYR A 399 -5.91 3.05 7.11
CA TYR A 399 -4.60 3.34 7.67
C TYR A 399 -4.46 2.74 9.07
N TYR A 400 -3.23 2.46 9.47
CA TYR A 400 -2.96 2.06 10.84
C TYR A 400 -2.78 3.31 11.71
N ASP A 401 -3.68 3.49 12.70
CA ASP A 401 -3.53 4.56 13.70
C ASP A 401 -2.57 4.10 14.79
N ASN A 402 -1.36 4.66 14.78
CA ASN A 402 -0.31 4.28 15.73
C ASN A 402 -0.58 4.74 17.18
N ASN A 403 -1.52 5.65 17.40
CA ASN A 403 -1.91 6.06 18.76
C ASN A 403 -2.94 5.09 19.35
N GLU A 404 -3.86 4.59 18.51
CA GLU A 404 -4.90 3.64 18.91
C GLU A 404 -4.44 2.19 18.77
N GLY A 405 -3.37 1.94 18.00
CA GLY A 405 -2.80 0.61 17.78
C GLY A 405 -3.67 -0.30 16.93
N LYS A 406 -4.50 0.26 16.04
CA LYS A 406 -5.46 -0.50 15.22
C LYS A 406 -5.59 0.04 13.80
N MET A 407 -6.15 -0.79 12.92
CA MET A 407 -6.58 -0.37 11.59
C MET A 407 -7.82 0.52 11.69
N CYS A 408 -7.79 1.68 11.05
CA CYS A 408 -8.89 2.62 10.91
C CYS A 408 -9.26 2.77 9.44
N GLY A 409 -10.50 3.11 9.16
CA GLY A 409 -10.96 3.36 7.81
C GLY A 409 -12.10 4.36 7.75
N GLY A 410 -12.11 5.19 6.71
CA GLY A 410 -13.07 6.26 6.59
C GLY A 410 -13.33 6.70 5.16
N LEU A 411 -14.47 7.40 5.01
CA LEU A 411 -14.71 8.28 3.87
C LEU A 411 -14.07 9.63 4.19
N PHE A 412 -13.10 10.02 3.40
CA PHE A 412 -12.42 11.31 3.50
C PHE A 412 -13.07 12.30 2.53
N THR A 413 -13.49 13.45 3.05
CA THR A 413 -14.10 14.51 2.25
C THR A 413 -13.27 15.80 2.39
N HIS A 414 -12.95 16.42 1.27
CA HIS A 414 -12.21 17.69 1.20
C HIS A 414 -12.94 18.79 1.98
N VAL A 415 -12.21 19.52 2.80
CA VAL A 415 -12.73 20.67 3.56
C VAL A 415 -12.27 21.96 2.88
N LYS A 416 -13.23 22.76 2.45
CA LYS A 416 -12.92 24.04 1.81
C LYS A 416 -12.21 24.98 2.79
N PRO A 417 -11.22 25.76 2.35
CA PRO A 417 -10.46 26.67 3.21
C PRO A 417 -11.31 27.65 4.03
N GLU A 418 -12.46 28.07 3.48
CA GLU A 418 -13.41 28.96 4.17
C GLU A 418 -14.16 28.29 5.33
N ASP A 419 -14.29 26.97 5.32
CA ASP A 419 -14.97 26.19 6.37
C ASP A 419 -14.01 25.78 7.50
N ILE A 420 -12.70 26.01 7.32
CA ILE A 420 -11.69 25.69 8.31
C ILE A 420 -11.57 26.83 9.32
N LYS A 421 -11.76 26.51 10.61
CA LYS A 421 -11.64 27.47 11.71
C LYS A 421 -10.28 28.14 11.72
N ASP A 422 -10.27 29.47 11.83
CA ASP A 422 -9.03 30.21 12.03
C ASP A 422 -8.39 29.92 13.37
N ARG A 423 -7.11 29.61 13.35
CA ARG A 423 -6.26 29.42 14.54
C ARG A 423 -4.97 30.23 14.37
N ILE A 424 -4.26 30.48 15.47
CA ILE A 424 -2.91 31.03 15.40
C ILE A 424 -2.00 29.90 14.92
N VAL A 425 -1.39 30.09 13.74
CA VAL A 425 -0.53 29.08 13.12
C VAL A 425 0.90 29.27 13.63
N LEU A 426 1.51 28.18 14.08
CA LEU A 426 2.91 28.06 14.41
C LEU A 426 3.60 27.17 13.38
N THR A 427 4.71 27.60 12.82
CA THR A 427 5.47 26.83 11.82
C THR A 427 6.58 26.04 12.50
N LEU A 428 6.52 24.71 12.40
CA LEU A 428 7.60 23.81 12.75
C LEU A 428 8.34 23.44 11.47
N ALA A 429 9.64 23.74 11.40
CA ALA A 429 10.44 23.49 10.22
C ALA A 429 11.75 22.76 10.55
N GLY A 430 12.21 21.92 9.62
CA GLY A 430 13.46 21.19 9.68
C GLY A 430 13.84 20.62 8.31
N ASN A 431 15.08 20.15 8.16
CA ASN A 431 15.45 19.42 6.95
C ASN A 431 14.70 18.10 6.89
N TYR A 432 14.75 17.33 7.96
CA TYR A 432 13.97 16.10 8.15
C TYR A 432 13.19 16.22 9.46
N ILE A 433 11.95 15.73 9.45
CA ILE A 433 11.10 15.70 10.63
C ILE A 433 10.61 14.27 10.81
N ASP A 434 11.07 13.63 11.88
CA ASP A 434 10.76 12.25 12.16
C ASP A 434 9.25 12.02 12.40
N TYR A 435 8.85 10.78 12.25
CA TYR A 435 7.45 10.38 12.36
C TYR A 435 6.88 10.65 13.76
N ASP A 436 7.64 10.41 14.82
CA ASP A 436 7.17 10.61 16.19
C ASP A 436 6.86 12.07 16.48
N LEU A 437 7.68 12.98 15.96
CA LEU A 437 7.43 14.42 16.08
C LEU A 437 6.18 14.82 15.25
N LYS A 438 6.01 14.30 14.04
CA LYS A 438 4.80 14.52 13.24
C LYS A 438 3.56 14.04 14.00
N ARG A 439 3.61 12.86 14.62
CA ARG A 439 2.53 12.31 15.46
C ARG A 439 2.20 13.23 16.65
N LYS A 440 3.22 13.75 17.36
CA LYS A 440 3.02 14.71 18.45
C LYS A 440 2.41 16.03 17.98
N VAL A 441 2.74 16.49 16.79
CA VAL A 441 2.09 17.65 16.16
C VAL A 441 0.60 17.39 15.95
N VAL A 442 0.22 16.22 15.44
CA VAL A 442 -1.19 15.83 15.25
C VAL A 442 -1.92 15.79 16.58
N GLU A 443 -1.35 15.14 17.62
CA GLU A 443 -1.93 15.11 18.97
C GLU A 443 -2.18 16.53 19.51
N TYR A 444 -1.18 17.42 19.35
CA TYR A 444 -1.30 18.82 19.79
C TYR A 444 -2.42 19.55 19.02
N ASN A 445 -2.46 19.39 17.70
CA ASN A 445 -3.45 20.04 16.84
C ASN A 445 -4.88 19.60 17.16
N LYS A 446 -5.08 18.33 17.57
CA LYS A 446 -6.35 17.79 18.05
C LYS A 446 -6.74 18.31 19.43
N SER A 447 -5.76 18.66 20.28
CA SER A 447 -5.99 18.95 21.69
C SER A 447 -6.58 20.34 21.99
N GLY A 448 -6.55 21.27 21.02
CA GLY A 448 -6.99 22.63 21.24
C GLY A 448 -7.38 23.40 19.99
N ASP A 449 -8.08 24.53 20.23
CA ASP A 449 -8.72 25.32 19.16
C ASP A 449 -8.01 26.67 18.91
N THR A 450 -7.01 27.02 19.73
CA THR A 450 -6.37 28.35 19.67
C THR A 450 -5.18 28.36 18.73
N TYR A 451 -4.36 27.29 18.79
CA TYR A 451 -3.13 27.20 18.01
C TYR A 451 -3.21 25.99 17.08
N ARG A 452 -2.48 26.07 15.96
CA ARG A 452 -2.23 24.96 15.06
C ARG A 452 -0.77 24.98 14.62
N ILE A 453 -0.10 23.85 14.72
CA ILE A 453 1.25 23.66 14.19
C ILE A 453 1.14 23.11 12.77
N VAL A 454 1.78 23.81 11.83
CA VAL A 454 2.02 23.30 10.47
C VAL A 454 3.47 22.84 10.36
N VAL A 455 3.69 21.80 9.56
CA VAL A 455 5.02 21.23 9.36
C VAL A 455 5.54 21.65 7.99
N LYS A 456 6.79 22.15 7.97
CA LYS A 456 7.51 22.47 6.74
C LYS A 456 8.80 21.66 6.69
N GLU A 457 8.79 20.58 5.95
CA GLU A 457 9.92 19.68 5.78
C GLU A 457 10.70 20.03 4.53
N TYR A 458 12.00 20.22 4.66
CA TYR A 458 12.86 20.67 3.59
C TYR A 458 13.61 19.53 2.89
N SER A 459 13.58 18.31 3.42
CA SER A 459 14.12 17.12 2.74
C SER A 459 13.49 16.88 1.36
N THR A 460 12.28 17.36 1.14
CA THR A 460 11.58 17.32 -0.16
C THR A 460 12.31 18.06 -1.28
N TYR A 461 13.26 18.95 -0.97
CA TYR A 461 14.13 19.60 -1.95
C TYR A 461 15.38 18.79 -2.29
N ASN A 462 15.68 17.74 -1.52
CA ASN A 462 16.83 16.88 -1.77
C ASN A 462 16.63 16.07 -3.06
N THR A 463 17.73 15.75 -3.70
CA THR A 463 17.78 14.87 -4.86
C THR A 463 18.72 13.71 -4.57
N SER A 464 18.68 12.66 -5.39
CA SER A 464 19.65 11.55 -5.31
C SER A 464 21.10 12.00 -5.52
N GLU A 465 21.32 13.15 -6.16
CA GLU A 465 22.65 13.72 -6.41
C GLU A 465 23.11 14.70 -5.33
N ASP A 466 22.18 15.38 -4.63
CA ASP A 466 22.51 16.36 -3.58
C ASP A 466 21.48 16.33 -2.43
N TYR A 467 21.82 15.64 -1.35
CA TYR A 467 21.03 15.55 -0.11
C TYR A 467 21.13 16.81 0.77
N THR A 468 21.87 17.84 0.35
CA THR A 468 22.04 19.10 1.11
C THR A 468 21.15 20.23 0.62
N LEU A 469 20.37 20.03 -0.46
CA LEU A 469 19.51 21.07 -1.03
C LEU A 469 18.44 21.53 -0.04
N GLY A 470 17.87 20.63 0.74
CA GLY A 470 16.91 20.96 1.78
C GLY A 470 17.48 21.93 2.83
N VAL A 471 18.66 21.61 3.34
CA VAL A 471 19.34 22.48 4.31
C VAL A 471 19.67 23.85 3.70
N LYS A 472 20.14 23.89 2.45
CA LYS A 472 20.41 25.15 1.72
C LYS A 472 19.13 25.99 1.58
N GLN A 473 18.00 25.35 1.23
CA GLN A 473 16.74 26.06 1.09
C GLN A 473 16.21 26.56 2.43
N LEU A 474 16.29 25.76 3.50
CA LEU A 474 15.93 26.19 4.86
C LEU A 474 16.74 27.42 5.30
N ASN A 475 18.06 27.40 5.08
CA ASN A 475 18.91 28.52 5.38
C ASN A 475 18.57 29.78 4.56
N ASN A 476 18.27 29.62 3.28
CA ASN A 476 17.83 30.73 2.41
C ASN A 476 16.53 31.35 2.91
N ASP A 477 15.55 30.54 3.30
CA ASP A 477 14.29 31.00 3.85
C ASP A 477 14.50 31.79 5.16
N ILE A 478 15.31 31.26 6.07
CA ILE A 478 15.67 31.95 7.34
C ILE A 478 16.34 33.30 7.08
N ILE A 479 17.33 33.35 6.18
CA ILE A 479 18.06 34.59 5.82
C ILE A 479 17.10 35.59 5.18
N SER A 480 16.12 35.13 4.44
CA SER A 480 15.10 35.96 3.79
C SER A 480 14.01 36.47 4.74
N GLY A 481 14.09 36.11 6.02
CA GLY A 481 13.13 36.52 7.07
C GLY A 481 12.00 35.54 7.30
N GLY A 482 12.06 34.34 6.71
CA GLY A 482 11.12 33.25 6.92
C GLY A 482 11.54 32.33 8.10
N MET A 483 11.93 32.90 9.23
CA MET A 483 12.29 32.15 10.43
C MET A 483 11.05 31.38 10.95
N PRO A 484 11.10 30.05 11.09
CA PRO A 484 10.00 29.29 11.68
C PRO A 484 9.87 29.59 13.19
N ASP A 485 8.67 29.37 13.74
CA ASP A 485 8.43 29.48 15.18
C ASP A 485 9.17 28.38 15.99
N ILE A 486 9.27 27.19 15.38
CA ILE A 486 9.95 26.02 15.94
C ILE A 486 10.90 25.48 14.88
N LEU A 487 12.18 25.41 15.20
CA LEU A 487 13.21 24.85 14.32
C LEU A 487 13.68 23.49 14.86
N VAL A 488 13.58 22.46 14.02
CA VAL A 488 14.17 21.15 14.29
C VAL A 488 15.60 21.16 13.76
N VAL A 489 16.55 20.96 14.65
CA VAL A 489 17.98 20.98 14.35
C VAL A 489 18.53 19.56 14.50
N ASP A 490 19.12 19.05 13.45
CA ASP A 490 19.88 17.81 13.46
C ASP A 490 21.31 18.08 13.92
N SER A 491 21.96 17.10 14.56
CA SER A 491 23.35 17.19 15.01
C SER A 491 24.37 17.45 13.88
N ASN A 492 23.93 17.30 12.63
CA ASN A 492 24.75 17.48 11.42
C ASN A 492 24.49 18.82 10.69
N MET A 493 23.67 19.72 11.26
CA MET A 493 23.43 21.06 10.73
C MET A 493 24.41 22.10 11.24
#